data_f27606b4e6dbe07bb8b4a1e4834f7399
#
_entry.id   f27606b4e6dbe07bb8b4a1e4834f7399
#
_cell.length_a   1.000
_cell.length_b   1.000
_cell.length_c   1.000
_cell.angle_alpha   90.00
_cell.angle_beta   90.00
_cell.angle_gamma   90.00
#
_symmetry.space_group_name_H-M   'P 1'
#
loop_
_entity.id
_entity.type
_entity.pdbx_description
1 polymer ?
#
loop_
_entity_poly.entity_id
_entity_poly.type
_entity_poly.pdbx_seq_one_letter_code
_entity_poly.pdbx_strand_id
1 'polypeptide(L)'
;MAVTPSRIEIMEGESAALSARVSPEAASDRVVSWSSSDRSVATVDKAGTVHGLRPGTATVTATAEGKSGTCAVTVKAKAVNVTEVTLDKTELTLTEGETETLTATVKPDNADNRKVTWSSDKTEVATVD
;
A
#
# COMPACT_ATOMS: atom_id res chain seq x y z
N MET A 1 0.00 10.58 -30.03
CA MET A 1 -0.84 10.31 -28.87
C MET A 1 -0.15 10.79 -27.60
N ALA A 2 -0.91 11.39 -26.71
CA ALA A 2 -0.38 11.86 -25.44
C ALA A 2 -1.20 11.33 -24.28
N VAL A 3 -0.52 10.82 -23.25
CA VAL A 3 -1.16 10.36 -22.02
C VAL A 3 -0.87 11.38 -20.92
N THR A 4 -1.90 11.78 -20.20
CA THR A 4 -1.79 12.79 -19.14
C THR A 4 -2.38 12.24 -17.85
N PRO A 5 -1.67 12.33 -16.73
CA PRO A 5 -0.28 12.78 -16.59
C PRO A 5 0.71 11.76 -17.17
N SER A 6 1.96 12.16 -17.39
CA SER A 6 2.98 11.27 -17.92
C SER A 6 3.54 10.32 -16.87
N ARG A 7 3.27 10.58 -15.60
CA ARG A 7 3.61 9.69 -14.48
C ARG A 7 2.71 9.98 -13.30
N ILE A 8 2.47 8.96 -12.47
CA ILE A 8 1.65 9.07 -11.27
C ILE A 8 2.29 8.28 -10.12
N GLU A 9 1.97 8.71 -8.92
CA GLU A 9 2.32 7.97 -7.70
C GLU A 9 1.03 7.72 -6.93
N ILE A 10 0.77 6.48 -6.60
CA ILE A 10 -0.41 6.08 -5.82
C ILE A 10 0.04 5.09 -4.75
N MET A 11 -0.77 4.92 -3.74
CA MET A 11 -0.53 3.91 -2.71
C MET A 11 -1.24 2.62 -3.09
N GLU A 12 -0.77 1.49 -2.57
CA GLU A 12 -1.46 0.22 -2.80
C GLU A 12 -2.92 0.33 -2.34
N GLY A 13 -3.82 -0.18 -3.14
CA GLY A 13 -5.26 -0.08 -2.89
C GLY A 13 -5.90 1.19 -3.41
N GLU A 14 -5.11 2.14 -3.90
CA GLU A 14 -5.64 3.37 -4.47
C GLU A 14 -5.76 3.28 -5.99
N SER A 15 -6.48 4.22 -6.58
CA SER A 15 -6.63 4.29 -8.02
C SER A 15 -6.48 5.73 -8.51
N ALA A 16 -6.14 5.87 -9.80
CA ALA A 16 -6.00 7.17 -10.44
C ALA A 16 -6.46 7.06 -11.89
N ALA A 17 -7.08 8.12 -12.38
CA ALA A 17 -7.57 8.16 -13.75
C ALA A 17 -6.53 8.80 -14.67
N LEU A 18 -6.28 8.19 -15.81
CA LEU A 18 -5.43 8.72 -16.85
C LEU A 18 -6.29 9.14 -18.04
N SER A 19 -5.80 10.11 -18.80
CA SER A 19 -6.45 10.56 -20.03
C SER A 19 -5.50 10.35 -21.21
N ALA A 20 -6.02 9.88 -22.32
CA ALA A 20 -5.26 9.76 -23.55
C ALA A 20 -5.87 10.67 -24.61
N ARG A 21 -5.03 11.43 -25.29
CA ARG A 21 -5.46 12.32 -26.35
C ARG A 21 -4.87 11.82 -27.67
N VAL A 22 -5.75 11.50 -28.60
CA VAL A 22 -5.35 11.04 -29.93
C VAL A 22 -5.27 12.24 -30.87
N SER A 23 -4.18 12.34 -31.61
CA SER A 23 -3.99 13.39 -32.60
C SER A 23 -3.78 12.75 -33.97
N PRO A 24 -4.49 13.17 -35.05
CA PRO A 24 -5.47 14.28 -35.04
C PRO A 24 -6.79 13.92 -34.38
N GLU A 25 -7.49 14.91 -33.84
CA GLU A 25 -8.78 14.71 -33.18
C GLU A 25 -9.87 14.22 -34.13
N ALA A 26 -9.67 14.44 -35.42
CA ALA A 26 -10.60 14.02 -36.45
C ALA A 26 -10.43 12.55 -36.86
N ALA A 27 -9.57 11.79 -36.19
CA ALA A 27 -9.39 10.37 -36.48
C ALA A 27 -10.73 9.63 -36.34
N SER A 28 -11.04 8.76 -37.30
CA SER A 28 -12.32 8.08 -37.35
C SER A 28 -12.48 7.00 -36.28
N ASP A 29 -11.39 6.45 -35.80
CA ASP A 29 -11.38 5.45 -34.75
C ASP A 29 -10.54 5.97 -33.59
N ARG A 30 -11.21 6.38 -32.52
CA ARG A 30 -10.54 6.91 -31.33
C ARG A 30 -10.67 5.97 -30.12
N VAL A 31 -10.88 4.69 -30.41
CA VAL A 31 -10.88 3.68 -29.37
C VAL A 31 -9.46 3.53 -28.83
N VAL A 32 -9.29 3.71 -27.54
CA VAL A 32 -8.00 3.62 -26.89
C VAL A 32 -7.93 2.31 -26.11
N SER A 33 -6.85 1.56 -26.34
CA SER A 33 -6.56 0.34 -25.62
C SER A 33 -5.50 0.64 -24.56
N TRP A 34 -5.75 0.19 -23.34
CA TRP A 34 -4.86 0.41 -22.20
C TRP A 34 -4.22 -0.90 -21.78
N SER A 35 -2.97 -0.84 -21.41
CA SER A 35 -2.25 -2.02 -20.90
C SER A 35 -1.23 -1.61 -19.85
N SER A 36 -0.89 -2.56 -18.98
CA SER A 36 0.12 -2.36 -17.93
C SER A 36 1.27 -3.33 -18.16
N SER A 37 2.50 -2.85 -17.99
CA SER A 37 3.70 -3.68 -18.13
C SER A 37 3.84 -4.70 -16.99
N ASP A 38 3.26 -4.40 -15.83
CA ASP A 38 3.31 -5.30 -14.68
C ASP A 38 1.98 -5.27 -13.96
N ARG A 39 1.12 -6.22 -14.29
CA ARG A 39 -0.23 -6.32 -13.74
C ARG A 39 -0.25 -6.81 -12.31
N SER A 40 0.86 -7.23 -11.77
CA SER A 40 0.97 -7.58 -10.36
C SER A 40 1.20 -6.34 -9.49
N VAL A 41 1.74 -5.27 -10.07
CA VAL A 41 1.96 -3.99 -9.39
C VAL A 41 0.77 -3.07 -9.59
N ALA A 42 0.33 -2.90 -10.83
CA ALA A 42 -0.79 -2.02 -11.16
C ALA A 42 -1.51 -2.55 -12.39
N THR A 43 -2.84 -2.39 -12.38
CA THR A 43 -3.67 -2.72 -13.53
C THR A 43 -4.33 -1.47 -14.05
N VAL A 44 -4.79 -1.50 -15.29
CA VAL A 44 -5.51 -0.39 -15.91
C VAL A 44 -6.77 -0.94 -16.59
N ASP A 45 -7.89 -0.25 -16.45
CA ASP A 45 -9.14 -0.67 -17.07
C ASP A 45 -9.36 0.05 -18.41
N LYS A 46 -10.49 -0.27 -19.06
CA LYS A 46 -10.83 0.28 -20.38
C LYS A 46 -11.01 1.80 -20.37
N ALA A 47 -11.32 2.36 -19.22
CA ALA A 47 -11.52 3.81 -19.09
C ALA A 47 -10.20 4.55 -18.81
N GLY A 48 -9.11 3.83 -18.61
CA GLY A 48 -7.83 4.42 -18.27
C GLY A 48 -7.63 4.63 -16.77
N THR A 49 -8.41 3.96 -15.94
CA THR A 49 -8.24 4.03 -14.50
C THR A 49 -7.22 2.99 -14.05
N VAL A 50 -6.18 3.47 -13.37
CA VAL A 50 -5.10 2.63 -12.87
C VAL A 50 -5.41 2.25 -11.42
N HIS A 51 -5.23 0.97 -11.10
CA HIS A 51 -5.42 0.44 -9.75
C HIS A 51 -4.11 -0.09 -9.23
N GLY A 52 -3.63 0.44 -8.10
CA GLY A 52 -2.41 -0.03 -7.45
C GLY A 52 -2.67 -1.29 -6.64
N LEU A 53 -1.90 -2.34 -6.88
CA LEU A 53 -2.07 -3.64 -6.22
C LEU A 53 -0.97 -3.93 -5.22
N ARG A 54 0.28 -3.63 -5.59
CA ARG A 54 1.46 -3.88 -4.74
C ARG A 54 2.50 -2.78 -4.95
N PRO A 55 3.37 -2.54 -3.96
CA PRO A 55 4.46 -1.58 -4.12
C PRO A 55 5.37 -1.99 -5.30
N GLY A 56 5.75 -1.02 -6.10
CA GLY A 56 6.62 -1.24 -7.25
C GLY A 56 6.35 -0.21 -8.33
N THR A 57 6.84 -0.50 -9.53
CA THR A 57 6.65 0.38 -10.69
C THR A 57 6.09 -0.42 -11.86
N ALA A 58 5.27 0.25 -12.67
CA ALA A 58 4.70 -0.31 -13.89
C ALA A 58 4.57 0.80 -14.91
N THR A 59 4.57 0.45 -16.18
CA THR A 59 4.31 1.39 -17.27
C THR A 59 2.95 1.09 -17.87
N VAL A 60 2.09 2.08 -17.88
CA VAL A 60 0.77 1.96 -18.51
C VAL A 60 0.88 2.56 -19.92
N THR A 61 0.42 1.81 -20.91
CA THR A 61 0.46 2.20 -22.32
C THR A 61 -0.96 2.35 -22.84
N ALA A 62 -1.21 3.46 -23.51
CA ALA A 62 -2.46 3.69 -24.24
C ALA A 62 -2.13 3.61 -25.74
N THR A 63 -2.93 2.89 -26.50
CA THR A 63 -2.71 2.69 -27.94
C THR A 63 -4.00 2.95 -28.70
N ALA A 64 -3.90 3.71 -29.77
CA ALA A 64 -5.01 3.97 -30.69
C ALA A 64 -4.45 4.21 -32.09
N GLU A 65 -5.05 3.57 -33.11
CA GLU A 65 -4.71 3.75 -34.52
C GLU A 65 -3.19 3.62 -34.80
N GLY A 66 -2.53 2.67 -34.14
CA GLY A 66 -1.12 2.44 -34.32
C GLY A 66 -0.20 3.41 -33.60
N LYS A 67 -0.75 4.36 -32.86
CA LYS A 67 0.03 5.28 -32.04
C LYS A 67 -0.12 4.93 -30.57
N SER A 68 0.90 5.23 -29.77
CA SER A 68 0.88 4.93 -28.35
C SER A 68 1.48 6.05 -27.51
N GLY A 69 1.05 6.11 -26.27
CA GLY A 69 1.62 6.96 -25.26
C GLY A 69 1.74 6.20 -23.95
N THR A 70 2.65 6.60 -23.09
CA THR A 70 2.91 5.87 -21.84
C THR A 70 2.81 6.75 -20.62
N CYS A 71 2.54 6.12 -19.49
CA CYS A 71 2.55 6.76 -18.18
C CYS A 71 3.32 5.86 -17.21
N ALA A 72 4.28 6.43 -16.52
CA ALA A 72 5.01 5.71 -15.48
C ALA A 72 4.18 5.72 -14.19
N VAL A 73 3.91 4.54 -13.65
CA VAL A 73 3.12 4.38 -12.44
C VAL A 73 4.03 3.87 -11.33
N THR A 74 4.05 4.57 -10.22
CA THR A 74 4.73 4.13 -9.01
C THR A 74 3.69 3.86 -7.94
N VAL A 75 3.67 2.63 -7.42
CA VAL A 75 2.78 2.25 -6.33
C VAL A 75 3.65 2.14 -5.07
N LYS A 76 3.25 2.84 -4.03
CA LYS A 76 3.95 2.85 -2.76
C LYS A 76 3.20 1.99 -1.75
N ALA A 77 3.94 1.44 -0.78
CA ALA A 77 3.33 0.67 0.29
C ALA A 77 2.48 1.61 1.16
N LYS A 78 1.26 1.17 1.46
CA LYS A 78 0.39 1.91 2.36
C LYS A 78 0.88 1.71 3.78
N ALA A 79 1.12 2.80 4.51
CA ALA A 79 1.55 2.73 5.90
C ALA A 79 0.41 2.17 6.77
N VAL A 80 0.74 1.16 7.60
CA VAL A 80 -0.23 0.57 8.52
C VAL A 80 0.27 0.85 9.93
N ASN A 81 -0.50 1.62 10.70
CA ASN A 81 -0.16 2.00 12.06
C ASN A 81 -0.78 1.02 13.06
N VAL A 82 -0.10 0.87 14.22
CA VAL A 82 -0.64 0.11 15.32
C VAL A 82 -1.87 0.84 15.86
N THR A 83 -3.00 0.16 15.95
CA THR A 83 -4.25 0.73 16.46
C THR A 83 -4.57 0.23 17.85
N GLU A 84 -4.00 -0.90 18.24
CA GLU A 84 -4.30 -1.51 19.54
C GLU A 84 -3.16 -2.39 20.01
N VAL A 85 -2.86 -2.32 21.31
CA VAL A 85 -1.95 -3.25 22.00
C VAL A 85 -2.72 -3.80 23.18
N THR A 86 -2.82 -5.12 23.27
CA THR A 86 -3.49 -5.79 24.37
C THR A 86 -2.54 -6.76 25.07
N LEU A 87 -2.74 -6.94 26.36
CA LEU A 87 -2.00 -7.92 27.15
C LEU A 87 -2.93 -9.08 27.46
N ASP A 88 -2.38 -10.28 27.54
CA ASP A 88 -3.13 -11.49 27.86
C ASP A 88 -3.59 -11.49 29.33
N LYS A 89 -2.91 -10.71 30.18
CA LYS A 89 -3.24 -10.56 31.59
C LYS A 89 -3.20 -9.09 31.97
N THR A 90 -4.30 -8.58 32.49
CA THR A 90 -4.36 -7.18 32.96
C THR A 90 -3.97 -7.06 34.42
N GLU A 91 -3.99 -8.15 35.15
CA GLU A 91 -3.59 -8.21 36.56
C GLU A 91 -2.83 -9.50 36.82
N LEU A 92 -1.75 -9.40 37.57
CA LEU A 92 -0.88 -10.52 37.83
C LEU A 92 -0.32 -10.43 39.26
N THR A 93 -0.46 -11.50 40.03
CA THR A 93 0.10 -11.60 41.35
C THR A 93 1.19 -12.65 41.38
N LEU A 94 2.36 -12.24 41.86
CA LEU A 94 3.55 -13.13 41.98
C LEU A 94 4.02 -13.17 43.43
N THR A 95 4.55 -14.32 43.82
CA THR A 95 5.34 -14.44 45.06
C THR A 95 6.79 -14.07 44.73
N GLU A 96 7.49 -13.41 45.64
CA GLU A 96 8.88 -13.03 45.40
C GLU A 96 9.71 -14.23 44.91
N GLY A 97 10.54 -13.99 43.95
CA GLY A 97 11.37 -15.03 43.31
C GLY A 97 10.70 -15.79 42.19
N GLU A 98 9.40 -15.54 41.95
CA GLU A 98 8.70 -16.15 40.83
C GLU A 98 8.72 -15.26 39.59
N THR A 99 8.50 -15.88 38.45
CA THR A 99 8.40 -15.17 37.18
C THR A 99 7.14 -15.60 36.42
N GLU A 100 6.66 -14.71 35.60
CA GLU A 100 5.49 -14.98 34.73
C GLU A 100 5.71 -14.29 33.40
N THR A 101 5.25 -14.94 32.34
CA THR A 101 5.37 -14.39 30.98
C THR A 101 4.07 -13.68 30.60
N LEU A 102 4.21 -12.44 30.14
CA LEU A 102 3.10 -11.68 29.58
C LEU A 102 3.23 -11.66 28.06
N THR A 103 2.12 -11.72 27.39
CA THR A 103 2.09 -11.67 25.93
C THR A 103 1.32 -10.42 25.51
N ALA A 104 1.95 -9.63 24.64
CA ALA A 104 1.32 -8.44 24.06
C ALA A 104 0.84 -8.77 22.64
N THR A 105 -0.40 -8.41 22.34
CA THR A 105 -0.95 -8.56 21.00
C THR A 105 -1.06 -7.19 20.37
N VAL A 106 -0.48 -7.05 19.18
CA VAL A 106 -0.47 -5.79 18.43
C VAL A 106 -1.42 -5.93 17.26
N LYS A 107 -2.32 -4.97 17.11
CA LYS A 107 -3.28 -4.93 16.00
C LYS A 107 -3.12 -3.63 15.22
N PRO A 108 -3.30 -3.66 13.90
CA PRO A 108 -3.54 -4.87 13.09
C PRO A 108 -2.28 -5.73 12.95
N ASP A 109 -2.45 -7.00 12.60
CA ASP A 109 -1.32 -7.94 12.48
C ASP A 109 -0.31 -7.51 11.40
N ASN A 110 -0.78 -6.74 10.41
CA ASN A 110 0.07 -6.26 9.31
C ASN A 110 0.62 -4.85 9.53
N ALA A 111 0.62 -4.36 10.78
CA ALA A 111 1.20 -3.06 11.09
C ALA A 111 2.69 -3.03 10.74
N ASP A 112 3.16 -1.91 10.20
CA ASP A 112 4.56 -1.75 9.79
C ASP A 112 5.53 -1.83 10.96
N ASN A 113 5.12 -1.33 12.13
CA ASN A 113 5.94 -1.36 13.34
C ASN A 113 5.14 -1.98 14.48
N ARG A 114 5.50 -3.23 14.83
CA ARG A 114 4.84 -3.97 15.91
C ARG A 114 5.73 -4.12 17.14
N LYS A 115 6.73 -3.27 17.26
CA LYS A 115 7.63 -3.28 18.40
C LYS A 115 6.87 -2.85 19.66
N VAL A 116 7.00 -3.65 20.72
CA VAL A 116 6.39 -3.38 22.03
C VAL A 116 7.51 -3.09 23.02
N THR A 117 7.35 -1.99 23.77
CA THR A 117 8.27 -1.63 24.83
C THR A 117 7.66 -1.99 26.18
N TRP A 118 8.42 -2.67 27.01
CA TRP A 118 8.00 -3.11 28.33
C TRP A 118 8.68 -2.27 29.41
N SER A 119 7.94 -1.94 30.45
CA SER A 119 8.51 -1.23 31.60
C SER A 119 7.75 -1.56 32.87
N SER A 120 8.44 -1.39 33.99
CA SER A 120 7.82 -1.53 35.31
C SER A 120 7.95 -0.19 36.04
N ASP A 121 6.89 0.23 36.72
CA ASP A 121 6.91 1.47 37.51
C ASP A 121 7.67 1.33 38.82
N LYS A 122 7.87 0.10 39.29
CA LYS A 122 8.67 -0.22 40.48
C LYS A 122 9.54 -1.43 40.24
N THR A 123 10.75 -1.19 39.77
CA THR A 123 11.70 -2.26 39.44
C THR A 123 12.24 -2.97 40.67
N GLU A 124 12.16 -2.37 41.83
CA GLU A 124 12.55 -3.02 43.10
C GLU A 124 11.53 -4.04 43.58
N VAL A 125 10.29 -3.96 43.08
CA VAL A 125 9.24 -4.92 43.38
C VAL A 125 9.16 -5.98 42.29
N ALA A 126 9.12 -5.56 41.03
CA ALA A 126 9.04 -6.44 39.89
C ALA A 126 9.76 -5.82 38.68
N THR A 127 10.40 -6.67 37.88
CA THR A 127 11.05 -6.24 36.65
C THR A 127 10.37 -6.94 35.47
N VAL A 128 10.46 -6.31 34.29
CA VAL A 128 10.01 -6.90 33.03
C VAL A 128 11.12 -6.71 31.99
N ASP A 129 11.42 -7.77 31.27
CA ASP A 129 12.46 -7.77 30.23
C ASP A 129 11.87 -7.91 28.83
#